data_15da20c7e5bfe19136e55aa766764062
#
_entry.id   15da20c7e5bfe19136e55aa766764062
#
_cell.length_a   1.000
_cell.length_b   1.000
_cell.length_c   1.000
_cell.angle_alpha   90.00
_cell.angle_beta   90.00
_cell.angle_gamma   90.00
#
_symmetry.space_group_name_H-M   'P 1'
#
loop_
_entity.id
_entity.type
_entity.pdbx_description
1 polymer ?
#
loop_
_entity_poly.entity_id
_entity_poly.type
_entity_poly.pdbx_seq_one_letter_code
_entity_poly.pdbx_strand_id
1 'polypeptide(L)'
;MALSSKLYSSGIKYIQRSTLAHINETKDWRIYHDFGQVLTVWARELYLSEPYRLAVEGIVYAFDSSTIRLCLQLCPWALLHHDKGGVKMHTLLDLLGSIPTFIYLTEAAVHDYKAMGLIPVEPGNYYFMDKGYVDFKQLFNHFYRQQAFFVTRAKDNMKYNVLEERPVDKQTGVTSDTIIRLTGPKTSKWYPDALRMVVYEDMPLAMYIDS
;
A
#
# COMPACT_ATOMS: atom_id res chain seq x y z
N MET A 1 21.52 19.08 16.30
CA MET A 1 22.01 20.33 15.66
C MET A 1 21.64 20.48 14.17
N ALA A 2 21.44 19.42 13.40
CA ALA A 2 21.15 19.53 11.97
C ALA A 2 19.73 20.09 11.59
N LEU A 3 18.77 20.10 12.51
CA LEU A 3 17.41 20.57 12.24
C LEU A 3 17.28 22.10 12.30
N SER A 4 18.10 22.78 13.12
CA SER A 4 18.00 24.24 13.31
C SER A 4 18.45 25.06 12.10
N SER A 5 19.43 24.55 11.33
CA SER A 5 19.90 25.24 10.12
C SER A 5 18.88 25.16 8.98
N LYS A 6 18.13 24.05 8.87
CA LYS A 6 17.07 23.87 7.87
C LYS A 6 15.85 24.74 8.15
N LEU A 7 15.48 24.93 9.41
CA LEU A 7 14.40 25.83 9.82
C LEU A 7 14.72 27.31 9.55
N TYR A 8 15.97 27.71 9.78
CA TYR A 8 16.43 29.06 9.51
C TYR A 8 16.39 29.40 8.00
N SER A 9 16.83 28.48 7.15
CA SER A 9 16.77 28.68 5.69
C SER A 9 15.33 28.73 5.14
N SER A 10 14.36 28.21 5.88
CA SER A 10 12.93 28.30 5.56
C SER A 10 12.26 29.55 6.15
N GLY A 11 13.02 30.48 6.74
CA GLY A 11 12.49 31.71 7.39
C GLY A 11 11.77 31.44 8.71
N ILE A 12 11.82 30.22 9.26
CA ILE A 12 11.16 29.86 10.50
C ILE A 12 12.08 30.16 11.67
N LYS A 13 11.65 31.05 12.55
CA LYS A 13 12.34 31.34 13.81
C LYS A 13 12.23 30.13 14.77
N TYR A 14 13.14 30.07 15.74
CA TYR A 14 13.09 29.07 16.80
C TYR A 14 11.69 29.02 17.45
N ILE A 15 11.07 27.85 17.43
CA ILE A 15 9.79 27.58 18.11
C ILE A 15 10.10 26.74 19.34
N GLN A 16 9.61 27.18 20.50
CA GLN A 16 9.74 26.39 21.72
C GLN A 16 8.91 25.12 21.63
N ARG A 17 9.43 24.03 22.20
CA ARG A 17 8.75 22.72 22.21
C ARG A 17 7.36 22.78 22.84
N SER A 18 7.20 23.60 23.90
CA SER A 18 5.92 23.81 24.57
C SER A 18 4.89 24.49 23.66
N THR A 19 5.30 25.47 22.87
CA THR A 19 4.44 26.15 21.90
C THR A 19 3.95 25.17 20.83
N LEU A 20 4.84 24.32 20.30
CA LEU A 20 4.47 23.32 19.31
C LEU A 20 3.52 22.28 19.90
N ALA A 21 3.77 21.82 21.13
CA ALA A 21 2.89 20.88 21.83
C ALA A 21 1.50 21.50 22.04
N HIS A 22 1.43 22.74 22.50
CA HIS A 22 0.15 23.45 22.71
C HIS A 22 -0.64 23.64 21.42
N ILE A 23 0.03 23.97 20.30
CA ILE A 23 -0.62 24.08 19.00
C ILE A 23 -1.21 22.72 18.59
N ASN A 24 -0.44 21.64 18.69
CA ASN A 24 -0.90 20.30 18.34
C ASN A 24 -2.07 19.80 19.22
N GLU A 25 -2.14 20.25 20.48
CA GLU A 25 -3.21 19.89 21.39
C GLU A 25 -4.50 20.70 21.13
N THR A 26 -4.37 21.99 20.77
CA THR A 26 -5.49 22.91 20.69
C THR A 26 -6.06 23.11 19.29
N LYS A 27 -5.27 22.85 18.25
CA LYS A 27 -5.72 23.02 16.86
C LYS A 27 -6.39 21.77 16.32
N ASP A 28 -7.41 21.95 15.49
CA ASP A 28 -8.09 20.86 14.82
C ASP A 28 -7.11 20.13 13.86
N TRP A 29 -7.05 18.81 13.96
CA TRP A 29 -6.19 17.99 13.12
C TRP A 29 -6.52 18.10 11.63
N ARG A 30 -7.75 18.49 11.27
CA ARG A 30 -8.18 18.69 9.89
C ARG A 30 -7.35 19.76 9.16
N ILE A 31 -6.84 20.76 9.88
CA ILE A 31 -5.94 21.77 9.30
C ILE A 31 -4.72 21.11 8.66
N TYR A 32 -4.12 20.14 9.36
CA TYR A 32 -2.95 19.41 8.86
C TYR A 32 -3.34 18.44 7.74
N HIS A 33 -4.48 17.79 7.87
CA HIS A 33 -5.03 16.89 6.86
C HIS A 33 -5.27 17.65 5.54
N ASP A 34 -6.02 18.74 5.57
CA ASP A 34 -6.39 19.51 4.38
C ASP A 34 -5.16 20.13 3.71
N PHE A 35 -4.22 20.64 4.52
CA PHE A 35 -2.95 21.11 4.01
C PHE A 35 -2.14 20.00 3.34
N GLY A 36 -2.11 18.81 3.93
CA GLY A 36 -1.49 17.62 3.34
C GLY A 36 -2.11 17.25 1.99
N GLN A 37 -3.44 17.32 1.86
CA GLN A 37 -4.13 17.06 0.58
C GLN A 37 -3.72 18.09 -0.49
N VAL A 38 -3.67 19.36 -0.16
CA VAL A 38 -3.21 20.42 -1.09
C VAL A 38 -1.78 20.15 -1.55
N LEU A 39 -0.88 19.83 -0.62
CA LEU A 39 0.51 19.48 -0.96
C LEU A 39 0.62 18.24 -1.85
N THR A 40 -0.22 17.23 -1.62
CA THR A 40 -0.28 16.02 -2.45
C THR A 40 -0.66 16.36 -3.88
N VAL A 41 -1.69 17.19 -4.08
CA VAL A 41 -2.10 17.63 -5.43
C VAL A 41 -0.97 18.38 -6.13
N TRP A 42 -0.35 19.35 -5.49
CA TRP A 42 0.77 20.10 -6.07
C TRP A 42 1.98 19.20 -6.38
N ALA A 43 2.31 18.29 -5.48
CA ALA A 43 3.41 17.37 -5.72
C ALA A 43 3.14 16.48 -6.93
N ARG A 44 1.92 15.92 -7.07
CA ARG A 44 1.56 15.10 -8.25
C ARG A 44 1.69 15.88 -9.55
N GLU A 45 1.23 17.13 -9.60
CA GLU A 45 1.38 17.99 -10.79
C GLU A 45 2.85 18.19 -11.20
N LEU A 46 3.76 18.34 -10.23
CA LEU A 46 5.18 18.49 -10.49
C LEU A 46 5.82 17.23 -11.10
N TYR A 47 5.32 16.05 -10.78
CA TYR A 47 5.86 14.77 -11.25
C TYR A 47 5.16 14.21 -12.49
N LEU A 48 4.05 14.80 -12.94
CA LEU A 48 3.31 14.33 -14.14
C LEU A 48 4.16 14.29 -15.41
N SER A 49 5.18 15.15 -15.50
CA SER A 49 6.08 15.23 -16.66
C SER A 49 7.32 14.36 -16.54
N GLU A 50 7.56 13.74 -15.40
CA GLU A 50 8.71 12.86 -15.19
C GLU A 50 8.52 11.54 -15.95
N PRO A 51 9.51 11.09 -16.73
CA PRO A 51 9.40 9.82 -17.44
C PRO A 51 9.37 8.68 -16.42
N TYR A 52 8.30 7.88 -16.47
CA TYR A 52 8.20 6.68 -15.65
C TYR A 52 9.30 5.69 -16.04
N ARG A 53 10.07 5.22 -15.05
CA ARG A 53 11.16 4.26 -15.30
C ARG A 53 10.64 2.84 -15.58
N LEU A 54 9.38 2.58 -15.25
CA LEU A 54 8.74 1.31 -15.52
C LEU A 54 8.05 1.37 -16.88
N ALA A 55 8.32 0.40 -17.75
CA ALA A 55 7.71 0.31 -19.08
C ALA A 55 6.28 -0.27 -18.99
N VAL A 56 5.41 0.37 -18.19
CA VAL A 56 4.01 0.01 -18.03
C VAL A 56 3.13 1.22 -18.31
N GLU A 57 1.98 0.99 -18.92
CA GLU A 57 0.95 2.01 -19.06
C GLU A 57 0.14 2.05 -17.75
N GLY A 58 -0.16 3.25 -17.24
CA GLY A 58 -0.86 3.44 -15.98
C GLY A 58 0.05 3.78 -14.80
N ILE A 59 -0.58 4.12 -13.68
CA ILE A 59 0.13 4.52 -12.46
C ILE A 59 0.43 3.28 -11.62
N VAL A 60 1.60 3.25 -11.01
CA VAL A 60 2.00 2.17 -10.11
C VAL A 60 1.95 2.65 -8.68
N TYR A 61 1.14 1.98 -7.89
CA TYR A 61 0.96 2.25 -6.47
C TYR A 61 1.56 1.14 -5.61
N ALA A 62 2.11 1.52 -4.46
CA ALA A 62 2.43 0.60 -3.38
C ALA A 62 1.48 0.83 -2.20
N PHE A 63 0.88 -0.24 -1.69
CA PHE A 63 0.02 -0.19 -0.52
C PHE A 63 0.63 -0.97 0.64
N ASP A 64 0.87 -0.26 1.74
CA ASP A 64 1.44 -0.85 2.95
C ASP A 64 0.91 -0.18 4.22
N SER A 65 1.18 -0.78 5.37
CA SER A 65 0.83 -0.23 6.67
C SER A 65 2.04 -0.10 7.59
N SER A 66 2.08 1.03 8.28
CA SER A 66 3.04 1.29 9.36
C SER A 66 2.33 1.29 10.70
N THR A 67 2.86 0.55 11.67
CA THR A 67 2.32 0.57 13.04
C THR A 67 2.99 1.66 13.86
N ILE A 68 2.19 2.60 14.35
CA ILE A 68 2.61 3.68 15.23
C ILE A 68 2.21 3.31 16.65
N ARG A 69 3.19 3.16 17.55
CA ARG A 69 2.95 2.87 18.95
C ARG A 69 2.47 4.11 19.69
N LEU A 70 1.40 3.98 20.46
CA LEU A 70 0.82 5.05 21.26
C LEU A 70 0.81 4.70 22.75
N CYS A 71 0.82 5.72 23.58
CA CYS A 71 0.61 5.56 25.02
C CYS A 71 -0.88 5.32 25.26
N LEU A 72 -1.25 4.17 25.83
CA LEU A 72 -2.65 3.82 26.14
C LEU A 72 -3.31 4.79 27.12
N GLN A 73 -2.54 5.39 28.03
CA GLN A 73 -3.07 6.38 28.98
C GLN A 73 -3.59 7.63 28.25
N LEU A 74 -2.97 7.99 27.11
CA LEU A 74 -3.39 9.12 26.29
C LEU A 74 -4.38 8.74 25.21
N CYS A 75 -4.32 7.49 24.73
CA CYS A 75 -5.13 6.98 23.62
C CYS A 75 -5.77 5.63 24.00
N PRO A 76 -6.71 5.57 24.96
CA PRO A 76 -7.28 4.32 25.48
C PRO A 76 -8.07 3.53 24.43
N TRP A 77 -8.51 4.18 23.35
CA TRP A 77 -9.20 3.57 22.21
C TRP A 77 -8.25 2.82 21.26
N ALA A 78 -6.96 3.15 21.27
CA ALA A 78 -5.97 2.62 20.31
C ALA A 78 -5.32 1.33 20.84
N LEU A 79 -6.11 0.29 21.08
CA LEU A 79 -5.62 -0.98 21.62
C LEU A 79 -4.82 -1.76 20.55
N LEU A 80 -3.59 -2.16 20.87
CA LEU A 80 -2.76 -3.03 20.02
C LEU A 80 -2.80 -4.48 20.53
N HIS A 81 -2.32 -4.70 21.76
CA HIS A 81 -2.33 -5.98 22.47
C HIS A 81 -2.25 -5.72 23.98
N HIS A 82 -3.11 -6.35 24.79
CA HIS A 82 -3.13 -6.25 26.25
C HIS A 82 -2.85 -4.83 26.77
N ASP A 83 -1.59 -4.50 27.08
CA ASP A 83 -1.20 -3.23 27.68
C ASP A 83 -0.49 -2.26 26.70
N LYS A 84 -0.55 -2.51 25.39
CA LYS A 84 0.12 -1.69 24.38
C LYS A 84 -0.89 -0.99 23.48
N GLY A 85 -0.72 0.30 23.32
CA GLY A 85 -1.46 1.12 22.36
C GLY A 85 -0.77 1.23 21.01
N GLY A 86 -1.56 1.33 19.97
CA GLY A 86 -1.05 1.58 18.64
C GLY A 86 -2.14 1.78 17.60
N VAL A 87 -1.78 2.49 16.55
CA VAL A 87 -2.59 2.63 15.34
C VAL A 87 -1.81 2.12 14.14
N LYS A 88 -2.50 1.60 13.15
CA LYS A 88 -1.94 1.34 11.83
C LYS A 88 -2.27 2.50 10.91
N MET A 89 -1.26 3.01 10.25
CA MET A 89 -1.40 3.96 9.16
C MET A 89 -1.23 3.20 7.84
N HIS A 90 -2.33 2.99 7.15
CA HIS A 90 -2.35 2.39 5.81
C HIS A 90 -2.13 3.51 4.79
N THR A 91 -1.16 3.31 3.92
CA THR A 91 -0.74 4.32 2.93
C THR A 91 -0.74 3.73 1.54
N LEU A 92 -1.42 4.38 0.61
CA LEU A 92 -1.27 4.16 -0.82
C LEU A 92 -0.27 5.18 -1.36
N LEU A 93 0.86 4.72 -1.83
CA LEU A 93 1.96 5.53 -2.31
C LEU A 93 2.01 5.47 -3.85
N ASP A 94 1.92 6.60 -4.52
CA ASP A 94 2.25 6.72 -5.93
C ASP A 94 3.77 6.62 -6.08
N LEU A 95 4.24 5.59 -6.80
CA LEU A 95 5.68 5.31 -6.91
C LEU A 95 6.40 6.26 -7.85
N LEU A 96 5.70 6.99 -8.72
CA LEU A 96 6.32 7.96 -9.61
C LEU A 96 7.02 9.08 -8.84
N GLY A 97 6.32 9.69 -7.90
CA GLY A 97 6.86 10.78 -7.08
C GLY A 97 7.10 10.39 -5.62
N SER A 98 6.89 9.12 -5.25
CA SER A 98 6.86 8.67 -3.84
C SER A 98 5.88 9.49 -3.00
N ILE A 99 4.70 9.78 -3.57
CA ILE A 99 3.69 10.66 -3.01
C ILE A 99 2.57 9.83 -2.38
N PRO A 100 2.26 10.01 -1.08
CA PRO A 100 1.10 9.36 -0.48
C PRO A 100 -0.19 9.96 -1.04
N THR A 101 -0.99 9.14 -1.72
CA THR A 101 -2.26 9.55 -2.35
C THR A 101 -3.48 9.22 -1.52
N PHE A 102 -3.34 8.23 -0.62
CA PHE A 102 -4.39 7.83 0.31
C PHE A 102 -3.75 7.42 1.64
N ILE A 103 -4.29 7.92 2.74
CA ILE A 103 -3.88 7.56 4.10
C ILE A 103 -5.14 7.23 4.90
N TYR A 104 -5.12 6.08 5.56
CA TYR A 104 -6.20 5.65 6.42
C TYR A 104 -5.66 5.09 7.74
N LEU A 105 -6.26 5.50 8.84
CA LEU A 105 -5.86 5.08 10.19
C LEU A 105 -6.85 4.06 10.74
N THR A 106 -6.32 2.97 11.28
CA THR A 106 -7.10 1.97 12.03
C THR A 106 -6.45 1.71 13.38
N GLU A 107 -7.21 1.12 14.29
CA GLU A 107 -6.62 0.47 15.45
C GLU A 107 -5.60 -0.58 15.01
N ALA A 108 -4.49 -0.73 15.72
CA ALA A 108 -3.45 -1.66 15.34
C ALA A 108 -3.88 -3.15 15.36
N ALA A 109 -4.94 -3.47 16.10
CA ALA A 109 -5.55 -4.80 16.12
C ALA A 109 -6.33 -5.14 14.83
N VAL A 110 -6.68 -4.16 14.02
CA VAL A 110 -7.43 -4.38 12.77
C VAL A 110 -6.54 -5.07 11.74
N HIS A 111 -7.05 -6.13 11.12
CA HIS A 111 -6.33 -6.84 10.07
C HIS A 111 -6.19 -5.98 8.80
N ASP A 112 -5.01 -6.01 8.18
CA ASP A 112 -4.63 -5.17 7.04
C ASP A 112 -5.57 -5.29 5.84
N TYR A 113 -6.07 -6.50 5.54
CA TYR A 113 -6.98 -6.74 4.42
C TYR A 113 -8.30 -5.93 4.51
N LYS A 114 -8.71 -5.49 5.72
CA LYS A 114 -9.93 -4.67 5.87
C LYS A 114 -9.76 -3.25 5.30
N ALA A 115 -8.54 -2.70 5.38
CA ALA A 115 -8.24 -1.40 4.80
C ALA A 115 -8.14 -1.44 3.27
N MET A 116 -7.83 -2.60 2.69
CA MET A 116 -7.72 -2.77 1.24
C MET A 116 -9.01 -2.41 0.48
N GLY A 117 -10.17 -2.72 1.06
CA GLY A 117 -11.47 -2.38 0.45
C GLY A 117 -11.81 -0.89 0.44
N LEU A 118 -11.00 -0.04 1.08
CA LEU A 118 -11.18 1.42 1.14
C LEU A 118 -10.27 2.18 0.17
N ILE A 119 -9.32 1.49 -0.46
CA ILE A 119 -8.42 2.10 -1.43
C ILE A 119 -9.23 2.58 -2.64
N PRO A 120 -9.02 3.82 -3.10
CA PRO A 120 -9.55 4.23 -4.39
C PRO A 120 -8.86 3.45 -5.51
N VAL A 121 -9.60 2.56 -6.17
CA VAL A 121 -9.10 1.75 -7.28
C VAL A 121 -9.54 2.37 -8.59
N GLU A 122 -8.57 2.58 -9.49
CA GLU A 122 -8.79 3.15 -10.82
C GLU A 122 -8.40 2.12 -11.88
N PRO A 123 -9.17 1.98 -12.96
CA PRO A 123 -8.89 1.05 -14.05
C PRO A 123 -7.51 1.32 -14.69
N GLY A 124 -6.83 0.25 -15.10
CA GLY A 124 -5.53 0.34 -15.79
C GLY A 124 -4.33 0.59 -14.88
N ASN A 125 -4.54 0.85 -13.59
CA ASN A 125 -3.45 1.11 -12.65
C ASN A 125 -3.01 -0.16 -11.92
N TYR A 126 -1.76 -0.16 -11.44
CA TYR A 126 -1.10 -1.29 -10.78
C TYR A 126 -0.99 -1.06 -9.28
N TYR A 127 -1.36 -2.06 -8.49
CA TYR A 127 -1.37 -2.00 -7.03
C TYR A 127 -0.48 -3.10 -6.46
N PHE A 128 0.65 -2.71 -5.90
CA PHE A 128 1.59 -3.61 -5.22
C PHE A 128 1.27 -3.66 -3.73
N MET A 129 1.16 -4.86 -3.17
CA MET A 129 0.86 -5.06 -1.76
C MET A 129 1.53 -6.32 -1.20
N ASP A 130 1.80 -6.33 0.10
CA ASP A 130 2.37 -7.51 0.75
C ASP A 130 1.33 -8.64 0.95
N LYS A 131 1.81 -9.86 1.18
CA LYS A 131 0.98 -11.07 1.40
C LYS A 131 -0.01 -10.95 2.57
N GLY A 132 0.23 -10.03 3.51
CA GLY A 132 -0.69 -9.70 4.60
C GLY A 132 -2.05 -9.20 4.13
N TYR A 133 -2.09 -8.57 2.96
CA TYR A 133 -3.30 -8.02 2.36
C TYR A 133 -4.07 -9.04 1.49
N VAL A 134 -3.54 -10.23 1.24
CA VAL A 134 -4.17 -11.20 0.34
C VAL A 134 -5.50 -11.70 0.91
N ASP A 135 -6.57 -11.18 0.35
CA ASP A 135 -7.94 -11.67 0.44
C ASP A 135 -8.50 -11.82 -0.98
N PHE A 136 -8.63 -13.04 -1.46
CA PHE A 136 -9.02 -13.31 -2.85
C PHE A 136 -10.41 -12.78 -3.21
N LYS A 137 -11.32 -12.68 -2.24
CA LYS A 137 -12.63 -12.08 -2.46
C LYS A 137 -12.52 -10.58 -2.75
N GLN A 138 -11.68 -9.88 -1.99
CA GLN A 138 -11.44 -8.45 -2.22
C GLN A 138 -10.61 -8.22 -3.49
N LEU A 139 -9.57 -9.01 -3.73
CA LEU A 139 -8.77 -8.93 -4.96
C LEU A 139 -9.65 -9.07 -6.20
N PHE A 140 -10.61 -10.01 -6.19
CA PHE A 140 -11.54 -10.18 -7.30
C PHE A 140 -12.53 -9.03 -7.42
N ASN A 141 -13.23 -8.69 -6.33
CA ASN A 141 -14.33 -7.73 -6.40
C ASN A 141 -13.87 -6.27 -6.47
N HIS A 142 -12.73 -5.95 -5.86
CA HIS A 142 -12.27 -4.58 -5.70
C HIS A 142 -11.21 -4.18 -6.73
N PHE A 143 -10.39 -5.12 -7.21
CA PHE A 143 -9.37 -4.84 -8.23
C PHE A 143 -9.75 -5.42 -9.59
N TYR A 144 -9.90 -6.74 -9.70
CA TYR A 144 -10.16 -7.42 -10.96
C TYR A 144 -11.41 -6.88 -11.69
N ARG A 145 -12.55 -6.78 -11.00
CA ARG A 145 -13.79 -6.25 -11.59
C ARG A 145 -13.72 -4.79 -11.98
N GLN A 146 -12.82 -4.03 -11.41
CA GLN A 146 -12.56 -2.64 -11.77
C GLN A 146 -11.47 -2.49 -12.83
N GLN A 147 -11.02 -3.60 -13.42
CA GLN A 147 -9.97 -3.61 -14.45
C GLN A 147 -8.65 -2.98 -13.96
N ALA A 148 -8.34 -3.14 -12.68
CA ALA A 148 -7.09 -2.73 -12.09
C ALA A 148 -6.20 -3.95 -11.86
N PHE A 149 -4.90 -3.76 -12.00
CA PHE A 149 -3.91 -4.81 -11.82
C PHE A 149 -3.41 -4.86 -10.39
N PHE A 150 -3.20 -6.04 -9.84
CA PHE A 150 -2.56 -6.19 -8.54
C PHE A 150 -1.36 -7.12 -8.62
N VAL A 151 -0.36 -6.83 -7.79
CA VAL A 151 0.81 -7.67 -7.60
C VAL A 151 0.99 -7.90 -6.11
N THR A 152 1.07 -9.16 -5.69
CA THR A 152 1.28 -9.50 -4.29
C THR A 152 2.14 -10.75 -4.15
N ARG A 153 2.80 -10.93 -3.02
CA ARG A 153 3.49 -12.19 -2.73
C ARG A 153 2.47 -13.31 -2.49
N ALA A 154 2.72 -14.46 -3.08
CA ALA A 154 1.90 -15.63 -2.83
C ALA A 154 1.99 -16.09 -1.36
N LYS A 155 0.89 -16.61 -0.82
CA LYS A 155 0.89 -17.24 0.51
C LYS A 155 1.44 -18.67 0.40
N ASP A 156 2.25 -19.08 1.34
CA ASP A 156 2.91 -20.38 1.37
C ASP A 156 1.92 -21.58 1.35
N ASN A 157 0.70 -21.35 1.85
CA ASN A 157 -0.38 -22.34 1.90
C ASN A 157 -1.39 -22.22 0.75
N MET A 158 -1.07 -21.46 -0.29
CA MET A 158 -1.95 -21.29 -1.45
C MET A 158 -2.06 -22.59 -2.25
N LYS A 159 -3.31 -23.03 -2.50
CA LYS A 159 -3.60 -24.25 -3.29
C LYS A 159 -4.04 -23.84 -4.69
N TYR A 160 -3.35 -24.36 -5.69
CA TYR A 160 -3.61 -24.06 -7.10
C TYR A 160 -3.24 -25.23 -8.01
N ASN A 161 -3.76 -25.22 -9.23
CA ASN A 161 -3.31 -26.03 -10.34
C ASN A 161 -2.64 -25.11 -11.38
N VAL A 162 -1.57 -25.60 -11.99
CA VAL A 162 -0.95 -24.93 -13.14
C VAL A 162 -1.78 -25.27 -14.37
N LEU A 163 -2.17 -24.25 -15.12
CA LEU A 163 -2.90 -24.36 -16.37
C LEU A 163 -1.96 -24.30 -17.58
N GLU A 164 -0.94 -23.43 -17.49
CA GLU A 164 0.01 -23.15 -18.55
C GLU A 164 1.37 -22.81 -17.94
N GLU A 165 2.44 -23.29 -18.55
CA GLU A 165 3.81 -22.88 -18.28
C GLU A 165 4.29 -21.98 -19.40
N ARG A 166 4.87 -20.82 -19.05
CA ARG A 166 5.39 -19.83 -19.99
C ARG A 166 6.91 -19.89 -20.07
N PRO A 167 7.48 -19.63 -21.25
CA PRO A 167 8.93 -19.59 -21.38
C PRO A 167 9.50 -18.43 -20.53
N VAL A 168 10.61 -18.70 -19.86
CA VAL A 168 11.30 -17.71 -19.03
C VAL A 168 12.72 -17.49 -19.52
N ASP A 169 13.15 -16.21 -19.47
CA ASP A 169 14.57 -15.87 -19.60
C ASP A 169 15.20 -15.82 -18.21
N LYS A 170 16.00 -16.84 -17.91
CA LYS A 170 16.69 -16.96 -16.61
C LYS A 170 17.67 -15.81 -16.33
N GLN A 171 18.13 -15.07 -17.36
CA GLN A 171 19.00 -13.91 -17.16
C GLN A 171 18.29 -12.74 -16.49
N THR A 172 16.96 -12.73 -16.51
CA THR A 172 16.15 -11.72 -15.83
C THR A 172 15.95 -11.99 -14.32
N GLY A 173 16.42 -13.14 -13.81
CA GLY A 173 16.16 -13.60 -12.45
C GLY A 173 14.81 -14.33 -12.29
N VAL A 174 14.00 -14.38 -13.36
CA VAL A 174 12.74 -15.15 -13.36
C VAL A 174 13.08 -16.65 -13.49
N THR A 175 12.63 -17.44 -12.51
CA THR A 175 12.85 -18.90 -12.50
C THR A 175 11.64 -19.68 -12.96
N SER A 176 10.43 -19.13 -12.83
CA SER A 176 9.17 -19.72 -13.32
C SER A 176 8.15 -18.64 -13.64
N ASP A 177 7.35 -18.87 -14.69
CA ASP A 177 6.20 -18.05 -15.08
C ASP A 177 5.07 -18.99 -15.49
N THR A 178 3.98 -18.95 -14.76
CA THR A 178 2.87 -19.92 -14.93
C THR A 178 1.52 -19.23 -14.81
N ILE A 179 0.55 -19.72 -15.58
CA ILE A 179 -0.86 -19.38 -15.37
C ILE A 179 -1.45 -20.44 -14.45
N ILE A 180 -2.06 -20.01 -13.39
CA ILE A 180 -2.60 -20.87 -12.34
C ILE A 180 -4.09 -20.64 -12.12
N ARG A 181 -4.77 -21.65 -11.56
CA ARG A 181 -6.13 -21.52 -11.04
C ARG A 181 -6.19 -22.01 -9.60
N LEU A 182 -6.82 -21.20 -8.74
CA LEU A 182 -6.97 -21.53 -7.33
C LEU A 182 -7.88 -22.76 -7.15
N THR A 183 -7.49 -23.69 -6.26
CA THR A 183 -8.23 -24.95 -6.00
C THR A 183 -8.71 -25.08 -4.56
N GLY A 184 -8.34 -24.16 -3.68
CA GLY A 184 -8.83 -24.16 -2.30
C GLY A 184 -10.36 -23.99 -2.24
N PRO A 185 -11.09 -24.67 -1.32
CA PRO A 185 -12.57 -24.71 -1.32
C PRO A 185 -13.25 -23.35 -1.26
N LYS A 186 -12.61 -22.37 -0.61
CA LYS A 186 -13.11 -20.99 -0.54
C LYS A 186 -12.50 -20.12 -1.62
N THR A 187 -11.18 -20.22 -1.83
CA THR A 187 -10.43 -19.34 -2.73
C THR A 187 -10.84 -19.51 -4.18
N SER A 188 -11.12 -20.74 -4.64
CA SER A 188 -11.62 -21.00 -6.00
C SER A 188 -12.99 -20.39 -6.29
N LYS A 189 -13.84 -20.24 -5.26
CA LYS A 189 -15.14 -19.57 -5.38
C LYS A 189 -15.02 -18.06 -5.37
N TRP A 190 -14.06 -17.55 -4.59
CA TRP A 190 -13.84 -16.09 -4.43
C TRP A 190 -13.08 -15.49 -5.60
N TYR A 191 -12.18 -16.25 -6.20
CA TYR A 191 -11.41 -15.87 -7.38
C TYR A 191 -11.45 -17.02 -8.39
N PRO A 192 -12.48 -17.07 -9.27
CA PRO A 192 -12.67 -18.18 -10.20
C PRO A 192 -11.76 -18.12 -11.43
N ASP A 193 -11.23 -16.94 -11.74
CA ASP A 193 -10.42 -16.71 -12.92
C ASP A 193 -8.96 -17.11 -12.72
N ALA A 194 -8.22 -17.14 -13.81
CA ALA A 194 -6.80 -17.47 -13.79
C ALA A 194 -5.98 -16.33 -13.20
N LEU A 195 -4.85 -16.70 -12.61
CA LEU A 195 -3.84 -15.78 -12.10
C LEU A 195 -2.50 -16.13 -12.75
N ARG A 196 -1.67 -15.14 -13.01
CA ARG A 196 -0.27 -15.36 -13.35
C ARG A 196 0.55 -15.43 -12.08
N MET A 197 1.38 -16.46 -11.97
CA MET A 197 2.35 -16.63 -10.90
C MET A 197 3.76 -16.61 -11.48
N VAL A 198 4.57 -15.69 -11.02
CA VAL A 198 5.97 -15.56 -11.42
C VAL A 198 6.85 -15.83 -10.21
N VAL A 199 7.87 -16.65 -10.37
CA VAL A 199 8.89 -16.88 -9.35
C VAL A 199 10.16 -16.11 -9.78
N TYR A 200 10.56 -15.17 -8.96
CA TYR A 200 11.74 -14.36 -9.15
C TYR A 200 12.71 -14.64 -8.02
N GLU A 201 13.93 -15.08 -8.34
CA GLU A 201 14.95 -15.42 -7.33
C GLU A 201 14.38 -16.22 -6.15
N ASP A 202 13.62 -17.29 -6.45
CA ASP A 202 12.93 -18.16 -5.50
C ASP A 202 11.80 -17.51 -4.67
N MET A 203 11.39 -16.27 -5.00
CA MET A 203 10.27 -15.59 -4.37
C MET A 203 9.01 -15.67 -5.25
N PRO A 204 7.97 -16.41 -4.85
CA PRO A 204 6.75 -16.50 -5.64
C PRO A 204 5.90 -15.23 -5.51
N LEU A 205 5.58 -14.65 -6.66
CA LEU A 205 4.68 -13.50 -6.80
C LEU A 205 3.40 -13.94 -7.50
N ALA A 206 2.25 -13.70 -6.90
CA ALA A 206 0.96 -13.83 -7.55
C ALA A 206 0.53 -12.50 -8.14
N MET A 207 0.19 -12.50 -9.43
CA MET A 207 -0.18 -11.29 -10.15
C MET A 207 -1.48 -11.54 -10.92
N TYR A 208 -2.32 -10.52 -10.99
CA TYR A 208 -3.29 -10.38 -12.06
C TYR A 208 -2.67 -9.47 -13.12
N ILE A 209 -2.54 -10.01 -14.33
CA ILE A 209 -2.13 -9.27 -15.52
C ILE A 209 -3.15 -9.65 -16.59
N ASP A 210 -3.75 -8.65 -17.20
CA ASP A 210 -4.61 -8.87 -18.36
C ASP A 210 -3.80 -9.46 -19.51
N SER A 211 -4.39 -10.42 -20.24
CA SER A 211 -3.75 -11.15 -21.33
C SER A 211 -3.89 -10.43 -22.65
#